data_0a1d47eabf89263aa38968ace0e4be56
#
_entry.id   0a1d47eabf89263aa38968ace0e4be56
#
_cell.length_a   1.000
_cell.length_b   1.000
_cell.length_c   1.000
_cell.angle_alpha   90.00
_cell.angle_beta   90.00
_cell.angle_gamma   90.00
#
_symmetry.space_group_name_H-M   'P 1'
#
loop_
_entity.id
_entity.type
_entity.pdbx_description
1 polymer ?
#
loop_
_entity_poly.entity_id
_entity_poly.type
_entity_poly.pdbx_seq_one_letter_code
_entity_poly.pdbx_strand_id
1 'polypeptide(L)'
;FTQEGTKFLFAELGSNPAVMDSAYSNFIVVILPTVIFFSALTSVLFYLGIIQKVVKFLALILTKSLGISGPESLSVAGNIFLGQTESPLMIKAYLEKMSKSEILLVMIGGMATVAGGVLAAYIGFLGGEDPAMKIYYAKHLLAASVMAAPGAIVISKILYPETGKIDTNIKVSEKKIGSNFLDAISIGTSEGLKLAANIAAMLL
;
A
#
# COMPACT_ATOMS: atom_id res chain seq x y z
N PHE A 1 17.24 -8.97 4.71
CA PHE A 1 17.81 -7.63 4.48
C PHE A 1 17.52 -6.68 5.64
N THR A 2 16.28 -6.54 6.09
CA THR A 2 15.95 -5.65 7.23
C THR A 2 16.64 -6.08 8.52
N GLN A 3 16.73 -7.37 8.83
CA GLN A 3 17.41 -7.87 10.03
C GLN A 3 18.91 -7.56 10.03
N GLU A 4 19.60 -7.65 8.90
CA GLU A 4 21.03 -7.31 8.82
C GLU A 4 21.25 -5.80 8.97
N GLY A 5 20.38 -4.98 8.36
CA GLY A 5 20.43 -3.54 8.56
C GLY A 5 20.14 -3.13 10.00
N THR A 6 19.20 -3.81 10.65
CA THR A 6 18.88 -3.56 12.07
C THR A 6 20.00 -3.97 13.00
N LYS A 7 20.64 -5.10 12.76
CA LYS A 7 21.84 -5.52 13.51
C LYS A 7 22.98 -4.53 13.33
N PHE A 8 23.16 -4.00 12.12
CA PHE A 8 24.19 -2.99 11.87
C PHE A 8 23.94 -1.68 12.61
N LEU A 9 22.68 -1.20 12.63
CA LEU A 9 22.32 0.08 13.25
C LEU A 9 22.20 0.01 14.78
N PHE A 10 21.67 -1.08 15.30
CA PHE A 10 21.35 -1.23 16.72
C PHE A 10 22.27 -2.21 17.48
N ALA A 11 23.28 -2.76 16.79
CA ALA A 11 24.31 -3.65 17.36
C ALA A 11 23.71 -4.70 18.32
N GLU A 12 24.10 -4.65 19.61
CA GLU A 12 23.66 -5.59 20.63
C GLU A 12 22.14 -5.57 20.90
N LEU A 13 21.46 -4.43 20.70
CA LEU A 13 20.00 -4.35 20.85
C LEU A 13 19.26 -5.22 19.83
N GLY A 14 19.80 -5.37 18.62
CA GLY A 14 19.24 -6.21 17.56
C GLY A 14 19.61 -7.70 17.65
N SER A 15 20.48 -8.09 18.59
CA SER A 15 20.96 -9.47 18.74
C SER A 15 20.78 -10.04 20.16
N ASN A 16 20.38 -9.24 21.13
CA ASN A 16 20.17 -9.71 22.50
C ASN A 16 18.77 -10.35 22.65
N PRO A 17 18.67 -11.67 22.95
CA PRO A 17 17.38 -12.35 23.10
C PRO A 17 16.47 -11.71 24.14
N ALA A 18 17.02 -11.23 25.25
CA ALA A 18 16.24 -10.59 26.32
C ALA A 18 15.60 -9.25 25.87
N VAL A 19 16.19 -8.58 24.90
CA VAL A 19 15.66 -7.36 24.30
C VAL A 19 14.64 -7.70 23.21
N MET A 20 14.92 -8.74 22.41
CA MET A 20 14.03 -9.19 21.34
C MET A 20 12.74 -9.85 21.85
N ASP A 21 12.77 -10.49 23.04
CA ASP A 21 11.58 -11.10 23.66
C ASP A 21 10.58 -10.06 24.21
N SER A 22 10.99 -8.80 24.37
CA SER A 22 10.01 -7.77 24.75
C SER A 22 9.24 -7.28 23.51
N ALA A 23 7.91 -7.26 23.60
CA ALA A 23 7.02 -6.79 22.52
C ALA A 23 7.38 -5.39 22.00
N TYR A 24 7.87 -4.52 22.88
CA TYR A 24 8.27 -3.15 22.55
C TYR A 24 9.54 -3.09 21.70
N SER A 25 10.54 -3.90 22.04
CA SER A 25 11.80 -3.94 21.28
C SER A 25 11.59 -4.53 19.90
N ASN A 26 10.78 -5.58 19.78
CA ASN A 26 10.41 -6.16 18.49
C ASN A 26 9.70 -5.13 17.61
N PHE A 27 8.81 -4.30 18.17
CA PHE A 27 8.15 -3.25 17.44
C PHE A 27 9.13 -2.20 16.88
N ILE A 28 9.96 -1.62 17.74
CA ILE A 28 10.86 -0.52 17.35
C ILE A 28 11.99 -1.01 16.46
N VAL A 29 12.59 -2.17 16.79
CA VAL A 29 13.82 -2.65 16.15
C VAL A 29 13.52 -3.48 14.90
N VAL A 30 12.38 -4.15 14.80
CA VAL A 30 12.05 -5.04 13.66
C VAL A 30 10.96 -4.45 12.77
N ILE A 31 9.84 -4.02 13.38
CA ILE A 31 8.65 -3.65 12.60
C ILE A 31 8.81 -2.28 11.95
N LEU A 32 9.24 -1.25 12.68
CA LEU A 32 9.40 0.09 12.10
C LEU A 32 10.42 0.13 10.96
N PRO A 33 11.62 -0.48 11.06
CA PRO A 33 12.54 -0.57 9.92
C PRO A 33 11.98 -1.35 8.74
N THR A 34 11.13 -2.35 8.98
CA THR A 34 10.46 -3.10 7.91
C THR A 34 9.50 -2.19 7.13
N VAL A 35 8.76 -1.30 7.80
CA VAL A 35 7.89 -0.31 7.15
C VAL A 35 8.71 0.62 6.25
N ILE A 36 9.85 1.11 6.74
CA ILE A 36 10.76 1.97 5.96
C ILE A 36 11.28 1.25 4.72
N PHE A 37 11.73 0.00 4.89
CA PHE A 37 12.23 -0.81 3.78
C PHE A 37 11.15 -1.06 2.71
N PHE A 38 9.94 -1.42 3.12
CA PHE A 38 8.84 -1.65 2.17
C PHE A 38 8.41 -0.39 1.45
N SER A 39 8.42 0.75 2.12
CA SER A 39 8.16 2.05 1.49
C SER A 39 9.21 2.39 0.43
N ALA A 40 10.50 2.20 0.74
CA ALA A 40 11.58 2.38 -0.22
C ALA A 40 11.45 1.41 -1.41
N LEU A 41 11.16 0.13 -1.15
CA LEU A 41 10.95 -0.89 -2.18
C LEU A 41 9.77 -0.52 -3.10
N THR A 42 8.66 -0.12 -2.52
CA THR A 42 7.47 0.32 -3.27
C THR A 42 7.80 1.53 -4.17
N SER A 43 8.55 2.50 -3.65
CA SER A 43 8.98 3.68 -4.41
C SER A 43 9.87 3.31 -5.60
N VAL A 44 10.78 2.35 -5.41
CA VAL A 44 11.62 1.81 -6.50
C VAL A 44 10.78 1.10 -7.55
N LEU A 45 9.85 0.23 -7.13
CA LEU A 45 8.96 -0.47 -8.06
C LEU A 45 8.07 0.50 -8.84
N PHE A 46 7.68 1.60 -8.20
CA PHE A 46 6.94 2.67 -8.84
C PHE A 46 7.81 3.43 -9.86
N TYR A 47 9.06 3.76 -9.51
CA TYR A 47 10.03 4.39 -10.42
C TYR A 47 10.30 3.52 -11.66
N LEU A 48 10.43 2.20 -11.50
CA LEU A 48 10.61 1.23 -12.58
C LEU A 48 9.34 1.01 -13.44
N GLY A 49 8.20 1.53 -13.01
CA GLY A 49 6.93 1.37 -13.72
C GLY A 49 6.30 -0.01 -13.58
N ILE A 50 6.81 -0.86 -12.69
CA ILE A 50 6.30 -2.23 -12.48
C ILE A 50 4.89 -2.17 -11.86
N ILE A 51 4.72 -1.38 -10.79
CA ILE A 51 3.44 -1.21 -10.11
C ILE A 51 2.38 -0.68 -11.08
N GLN A 52 2.72 0.32 -11.89
CA GLN A 52 1.79 0.89 -12.87
C GLN A 52 1.30 -0.14 -13.88
N LYS A 53 2.16 -1.05 -14.32
CA LYS A 53 1.78 -2.14 -15.25
C LYS A 53 0.85 -3.15 -14.57
N VAL A 54 1.16 -3.57 -13.35
CA VAL A 54 0.33 -4.49 -12.57
C VAL A 54 -1.03 -3.88 -12.27
N VAL A 55 -1.06 -2.65 -11.78
CA VAL A 55 -2.30 -1.93 -11.47
C VAL A 55 -3.14 -1.72 -12.73
N LYS A 56 -2.52 -1.33 -13.85
CA LYS A 56 -3.21 -1.20 -15.14
C LYS A 56 -3.86 -2.51 -15.60
N PHE A 57 -3.14 -3.62 -15.47
CA PHE A 57 -3.66 -4.95 -15.82
C PHE A 57 -4.89 -5.30 -14.96
N LEU A 58 -4.81 -5.11 -13.64
CA LEU A 58 -5.94 -5.36 -12.74
C LEU A 58 -7.11 -4.39 -13.00
N ALA A 59 -6.82 -3.12 -13.26
CA ALA A 59 -7.83 -2.12 -13.59
C ALA A 59 -8.60 -2.50 -14.88
N LEU A 60 -7.91 -3.02 -15.91
CA LEU A 60 -8.56 -3.52 -17.11
C LEU A 60 -9.55 -4.66 -16.83
N ILE A 61 -9.16 -5.58 -15.93
CA ILE A 61 -10.04 -6.67 -15.51
C ILE A 61 -11.28 -6.11 -14.80
N LEU A 62 -11.10 -5.20 -13.85
CA LEU A 62 -12.19 -4.59 -13.08
C LEU A 62 -13.13 -3.79 -13.99
N THR A 63 -12.60 -2.94 -14.87
CA THR A 63 -13.42 -2.16 -15.82
C THR A 63 -14.25 -3.08 -16.71
N LYS A 64 -13.64 -4.14 -17.25
CA LYS A 64 -14.35 -5.05 -18.15
C LYS A 64 -15.35 -5.95 -17.46
N SER A 65 -15.07 -6.37 -16.21
CA SER A 65 -15.93 -7.30 -15.47
C SER A 65 -17.07 -6.59 -14.74
N LEU A 66 -16.81 -5.40 -14.20
CA LEU A 66 -17.75 -4.69 -13.33
C LEU A 66 -18.35 -3.45 -13.98
N GLY A 67 -17.91 -3.05 -15.18
CA GLY A 67 -18.45 -1.91 -15.92
C GLY A 67 -18.24 -0.56 -15.21
N ILE A 68 -17.19 -0.41 -14.40
CA ILE A 68 -16.83 0.83 -13.72
C ILE A 68 -15.86 1.67 -14.56
N SER A 69 -15.69 2.94 -14.20
CA SER A 69 -14.82 3.84 -14.97
C SER A 69 -13.34 3.46 -14.87
N GLY A 70 -12.54 3.94 -15.82
CA GLY A 70 -11.09 3.74 -15.83
C GLY A 70 -10.40 4.30 -14.58
N PRO A 71 -10.67 5.55 -14.17
CA PRO A 71 -10.13 6.13 -12.95
C PRO A 71 -10.52 5.36 -11.68
N GLU A 72 -11.78 4.94 -11.56
CA GLU A 72 -12.25 4.09 -10.46
C GLU A 72 -11.45 2.79 -10.37
N SER A 73 -11.35 2.09 -11.50
CA SER A 73 -10.63 0.82 -11.59
C SER A 73 -9.15 0.97 -11.25
N LEU A 74 -8.51 2.05 -11.70
CA LEU A 74 -7.11 2.35 -11.36
C LEU A 74 -6.94 2.61 -9.87
N SER A 75 -7.83 3.39 -9.26
CA SER A 75 -7.76 3.68 -7.83
C SER A 75 -7.95 2.43 -6.99
N VAL A 76 -8.99 1.64 -7.28
CA VAL A 76 -9.30 0.40 -6.54
C VAL A 76 -8.19 -0.63 -6.71
N ALA A 77 -7.70 -0.86 -7.94
CA ALA A 77 -6.59 -1.77 -8.21
C ALA A 77 -5.29 -1.28 -7.55
N GLY A 78 -5.06 0.02 -7.54
CA GLY A 78 -3.91 0.64 -6.86
C GLY A 78 -3.94 0.38 -5.35
N ASN A 79 -5.09 0.54 -4.73
CA ASN A 79 -5.26 0.37 -3.29
C ASN A 79 -4.96 -1.05 -2.77
N ILE A 80 -4.94 -2.06 -3.64
CA ILE A 80 -4.54 -3.43 -3.24
C ILE A 80 -3.09 -3.47 -2.75
N PHE A 81 -2.22 -2.64 -3.34
CA PHE A 81 -0.78 -2.64 -3.07
C PHE A 81 -0.27 -1.33 -2.49
N LEU A 82 -0.90 -0.22 -2.87
CA LEU A 82 -0.52 1.13 -2.49
C LEU A 82 -1.36 1.63 -1.32
N GLY A 83 -0.85 2.64 -0.63
CA GLY A 83 -1.60 3.32 0.41
C GLY A 83 -2.72 4.21 -0.14
N GLN A 84 -3.63 4.56 0.74
CA GLN A 84 -4.74 5.48 0.45
C GLN A 84 -4.30 6.87 -0.02
N THR A 85 -3.05 7.26 0.22
CA THR A 85 -2.46 8.52 -0.25
C THR A 85 -1.82 8.40 -1.62
N GLU A 86 -1.28 7.23 -1.95
CA GLU A 86 -0.53 6.97 -3.17
C GLU A 86 -1.43 6.62 -4.34
N SER A 87 -2.44 5.79 -4.10
CA SER A 87 -3.37 5.35 -5.14
C SER A 87 -4.13 6.51 -5.81
N PRO A 88 -4.66 7.52 -5.10
CA PRO A 88 -5.28 8.69 -5.72
C PRO A 88 -4.32 9.52 -6.58
N LEU A 89 -3.02 9.48 -6.32
CA LEU A 89 -2.04 10.17 -7.16
C LEU A 89 -1.97 9.60 -8.58
N MET A 90 -2.27 8.31 -8.75
CA MET A 90 -2.33 7.68 -10.07
C MET A 90 -3.47 8.22 -10.93
N ILE A 91 -4.54 8.69 -10.30
CA ILE A 91 -5.75 9.21 -10.95
C ILE A 91 -5.87 10.73 -10.84
N LYS A 92 -4.84 11.42 -10.34
CA LYS A 92 -4.87 12.88 -10.09
C LYS A 92 -5.39 13.69 -11.28
N ALA A 93 -5.03 13.30 -12.51
CA ALA A 93 -5.46 14.00 -13.73
C ALA A 93 -6.97 13.88 -14.01
N TYR A 94 -7.66 12.95 -13.34
CA TYR A 94 -9.09 12.71 -13.53
C TYR A 94 -9.95 13.30 -12.42
N LEU A 95 -9.39 13.59 -11.24
CA LEU A 95 -10.13 13.99 -10.04
C LEU A 95 -11.12 15.14 -10.27
N GLU A 96 -10.72 16.13 -11.07
CA GLU A 96 -11.58 17.31 -11.36
C GLU A 96 -12.82 16.97 -12.21
N LYS A 97 -12.79 15.85 -12.93
CA LYS A 97 -13.85 15.41 -13.85
C LYS A 97 -14.65 14.24 -13.30
N MET A 98 -14.27 13.70 -12.18
CA MET A 98 -14.91 12.54 -11.56
C MET A 98 -16.26 12.92 -10.96
N SER A 99 -17.22 12.02 -11.11
CA SER A 99 -18.54 12.12 -10.46
C SER A 99 -18.42 11.92 -8.94
N LYS A 100 -19.46 12.31 -8.20
CA LYS A 100 -19.52 12.06 -6.75
C LYS A 100 -19.50 10.57 -6.42
N SER A 101 -20.10 9.73 -7.27
CA SER A 101 -20.06 8.28 -7.14
C SER A 101 -18.65 7.73 -7.28
N GLU A 102 -17.89 8.22 -8.26
CA GLU A 102 -16.52 7.83 -8.50
C GLU A 102 -15.60 8.27 -7.35
N ILE A 103 -15.75 9.51 -6.86
CA ILE A 103 -14.98 10.01 -5.71
C ILE A 103 -15.29 9.21 -4.45
N LEU A 104 -16.57 8.87 -4.20
CA LEU A 104 -16.94 8.03 -3.07
C LEU A 104 -16.27 6.67 -3.12
N LEU A 105 -16.19 6.05 -4.30
CA LEU A 105 -15.47 4.78 -4.46
C LEU A 105 -13.97 4.92 -4.15
N VAL A 106 -13.32 5.99 -4.58
CA VAL A 106 -11.92 6.25 -4.24
C VAL A 106 -11.71 6.35 -2.73
N MET A 107 -12.61 7.04 -2.03
CA MET A 107 -12.55 7.17 -0.57
C MET A 107 -12.77 5.83 0.14
N ILE A 108 -13.82 5.10 -0.23
CA ILE A 108 -14.12 3.79 0.37
C ILE A 108 -13.00 2.80 0.10
N GLY A 109 -12.49 2.74 -1.14
CA GLY A 109 -11.38 1.88 -1.54
C GLY A 109 -10.11 2.13 -0.70
N GLY A 110 -9.78 3.40 -0.47
CA GLY A 110 -8.65 3.78 0.38
C GLY A 110 -8.79 3.36 1.85
N MET A 111 -10.02 3.39 2.38
CA MET A 111 -10.30 2.98 3.77
C MET A 111 -10.44 1.46 3.93
N ALA A 112 -10.84 0.75 2.88
CA ALA A 112 -11.12 -0.69 2.94
C ALA A 112 -9.88 -1.56 2.77
N THR A 113 -8.77 -1.01 2.28
CA THR A 113 -7.55 -1.74 1.95
C THR A 113 -6.39 -1.34 2.85
N VAL A 114 -5.38 -2.20 2.94
CA VAL A 114 -4.20 -1.99 3.78
C VAL A 114 -3.01 -1.65 2.89
N ALA A 115 -2.37 -0.51 3.13
CA ALA A 115 -1.15 -0.12 2.43
C ALA A 115 -0.03 -1.16 2.61
N GLY A 116 0.77 -1.40 1.56
CA GLY A 116 1.81 -2.43 1.55
C GLY A 116 2.82 -2.32 2.70
N GLY A 117 3.23 -1.11 3.09
CA GLY A 117 4.11 -0.90 4.24
C GLY A 117 3.46 -1.29 5.57
N VAL A 118 2.18 -0.95 5.76
CA VAL A 118 1.42 -1.32 6.97
C VAL A 118 1.11 -2.82 6.98
N LEU A 119 0.83 -3.42 5.82
CA LEU A 119 0.64 -4.86 5.67
C LEU A 119 1.89 -5.63 6.12
N ALA A 120 3.09 -5.14 5.78
CA ALA A 120 4.34 -5.72 6.24
C ALA A 120 4.48 -5.64 7.78
N ALA A 121 4.06 -4.53 8.39
CA ALA A 121 4.02 -4.40 9.85
C ALA A 121 3.06 -5.42 10.49
N TYR A 122 1.86 -5.58 9.97
CA TYR A 122 0.90 -6.58 10.46
C TYR A 122 1.43 -8.01 10.34
N ILE A 123 2.10 -8.35 9.24
CA ILE A 123 2.74 -9.65 9.07
C ILE A 123 3.82 -9.87 10.15
N GLY A 124 4.60 -8.83 10.45
CA GLY A 124 5.60 -8.88 11.50
C GLY A 124 4.99 -9.07 12.89
N PHE A 125 3.92 -8.37 13.21
CA PHE A 125 3.21 -8.48 14.48
C PHE A 125 2.56 -9.85 14.69
N LEU A 126 1.79 -10.29 13.73
CA LEU A 126 1.00 -11.51 13.84
C LEU A 126 1.84 -12.78 13.65
N GLY A 127 2.85 -12.69 12.80
CA GLY A 127 3.73 -13.83 12.49
C GLY A 127 4.86 -14.04 13.50
N GLY A 128 5.14 -13.05 14.36
CA GLY A 128 6.23 -13.12 15.34
C GLY A 128 7.57 -13.44 14.68
N GLU A 129 8.31 -14.40 15.24
CA GLU A 129 9.60 -14.85 14.68
C GLU A 129 9.49 -16.07 13.75
N ASP A 130 8.34 -16.76 13.76
CA ASP A 130 8.13 -17.96 12.95
C ASP A 130 7.93 -17.62 11.47
N PRO A 131 8.82 -18.06 10.56
CA PRO A 131 8.67 -17.83 9.13
C PRO A 131 7.39 -18.44 8.53
N ALA A 132 6.93 -19.58 9.04
CA ALA A 132 5.72 -20.23 8.56
C ALA A 132 4.48 -19.41 8.91
N MET A 133 4.41 -18.85 10.11
CA MET A 133 3.34 -17.97 10.54
C MET A 133 3.36 -16.64 9.77
N LYS A 134 4.53 -16.09 9.48
CA LYS A 134 4.64 -14.89 8.61
C LYS A 134 4.05 -15.14 7.22
N ILE A 135 4.35 -16.28 6.61
CA ILE A 135 3.79 -16.66 5.30
C ILE A 135 2.28 -16.87 5.40
N TYR A 136 1.81 -17.52 6.47
CA TYR A 136 0.39 -17.73 6.73
C TYR A 136 -0.37 -16.41 6.79
N TYR A 137 0.04 -15.48 7.64
CA TYR A 137 -0.62 -14.18 7.77
C TYR A 137 -0.45 -13.31 6.52
N ALA A 138 0.68 -13.36 5.83
CA ALA A 138 0.88 -12.65 4.58
C ALA A 138 -0.16 -13.04 3.52
N LYS A 139 -0.43 -14.34 3.37
CA LYS A 139 -1.45 -14.86 2.43
C LYS A 139 -2.84 -14.38 2.79
N HIS A 140 -3.22 -14.42 4.08
CA HIS A 140 -4.54 -14.03 4.53
C HIS A 140 -4.78 -12.52 4.41
N LEU A 141 -3.81 -11.72 4.81
CA LEU A 141 -3.90 -10.26 4.73
C LEU A 141 -3.92 -9.77 3.28
N LEU A 142 -3.10 -10.38 2.41
CA LEU A 142 -3.13 -10.06 0.99
C LEU A 142 -4.45 -10.46 0.33
N ALA A 143 -4.97 -11.65 0.66
CA ALA A 143 -6.27 -12.10 0.17
C ALA A 143 -7.39 -11.16 0.63
N ALA A 144 -7.38 -10.72 1.89
CA ALA A 144 -8.33 -9.73 2.41
C ALA A 144 -8.27 -8.40 1.64
N SER A 145 -7.07 -7.89 1.37
CA SER A 145 -6.89 -6.65 0.59
C SER A 145 -7.40 -6.78 -0.85
N VAL A 146 -7.15 -7.94 -1.48
CA VAL A 146 -7.68 -8.22 -2.83
C VAL A 146 -9.20 -8.33 -2.83
N MET A 147 -9.80 -8.98 -1.82
CA MET A 147 -11.26 -9.09 -1.69
C MET A 147 -11.93 -7.77 -1.31
N ALA A 148 -11.24 -6.89 -0.59
CA ALA A 148 -11.75 -5.57 -0.24
C ALA A 148 -11.99 -4.70 -1.48
N ALA A 149 -11.23 -4.88 -2.54
CA ALA A 149 -11.36 -4.12 -3.78
C ALA A 149 -12.77 -4.25 -4.42
N PRO A 150 -13.24 -5.44 -4.80
CA PRO A 150 -14.61 -5.58 -5.31
C PRO A 150 -15.67 -5.26 -4.25
N GLY A 151 -15.41 -5.53 -2.97
CA GLY A 151 -16.30 -5.17 -1.88
C GLY A 151 -16.54 -3.67 -1.78
N ALA A 152 -15.49 -2.87 -1.88
CA ALA A 152 -15.57 -1.41 -1.90
C ALA A 152 -16.41 -0.89 -3.08
N ILE A 153 -16.25 -1.51 -4.27
CA ILE A 153 -17.04 -1.16 -5.44
C ILE A 153 -18.54 -1.39 -5.17
N VAL A 154 -18.89 -2.58 -4.69
CA VAL A 154 -20.30 -2.94 -4.41
C VAL A 154 -20.91 -1.97 -3.40
N ILE A 155 -20.25 -1.76 -2.26
CA ILE A 155 -20.75 -0.87 -1.20
C ILE A 155 -20.88 0.56 -1.71
N SER A 156 -19.90 1.08 -2.42
CA SER A 156 -19.91 2.43 -2.99
C SER A 156 -21.10 2.62 -3.94
N LYS A 157 -21.36 1.66 -4.83
CA LYS A 157 -22.46 1.76 -5.81
C LYS A 157 -23.85 1.53 -5.20
N ILE A 158 -23.93 0.84 -4.05
CA ILE A 158 -25.16 0.76 -3.25
C ILE A 158 -25.44 2.10 -2.57
N LEU A 159 -24.41 2.73 -1.97
CA LEU A 159 -24.56 4.00 -1.27
C LEU A 159 -24.84 5.17 -2.22
N TYR A 160 -24.16 5.21 -3.34
CA TYR A 160 -24.32 6.27 -4.34
C TYR A 160 -24.16 5.70 -5.75
N PRO A 161 -25.25 5.28 -6.39
CA PRO A 161 -25.23 4.73 -7.74
C PRO A 161 -24.70 5.72 -8.77
N GLU A 162 -23.98 5.23 -9.76
CA GLU A 162 -23.54 6.04 -10.89
C GLU A 162 -24.70 6.22 -11.89
N THR A 163 -25.03 7.46 -12.17
CA THR A 163 -26.11 7.83 -13.12
C THR A 163 -25.57 8.57 -14.35
N GLY A 164 -24.28 8.91 -14.33
CA GLY A 164 -23.62 9.65 -15.40
C GLY A 164 -22.99 8.76 -16.47
N LYS A 165 -22.43 9.41 -17.49
CA LYS A 165 -21.58 8.73 -18.47
C LYS A 165 -20.23 8.46 -17.84
N ILE A 166 -19.82 7.21 -17.81
CA ILE A 166 -18.52 6.79 -17.31
C ILE A 166 -17.42 6.90 -18.38
N ASP A 167 -16.24 7.38 -18.02
CA ASP A 167 -15.06 7.31 -18.87
C ASP A 167 -14.30 6.01 -18.61
N THR A 168 -14.30 5.11 -19.58
CA THR A 168 -13.63 3.82 -19.50
C THR A 168 -12.15 3.88 -19.89
N ASN A 169 -11.63 5.05 -20.26
CA ASN A 169 -10.22 5.20 -20.63
C ASN A 169 -9.30 5.02 -19.42
N ILE A 170 -8.35 4.11 -19.57
CA ILE A 170 -7.36 3.82 -18.52
C ILE A 170 -6.02 4.44 -18.94
N LYS A 171 -5.74 5.65 -18.46
CA LYS A 171 -4.44 6.29 -18.59
C LYS A 171 -3.81 6.41 -17.21
N VAL A 172 -2.78 5.64 -16.95
CA VAL A 172 -2.00 5.77 -15.70
C VAL A 172 -1.11 6.99 -15.83
N SER A 173 -1.01 7.79 -14.78
CA SER A 173 -0.04 8.87 -14.73
C SER A 173 1.38 8.30 -14.90
N GLU A 174 2.09 8.73 -15.92
CA GLU A 174 3.49 8.32 -16.17
C GLU A 174 4.48 9.07 -15.26
N LYS A 175 3.98 9.85 -14.32
CA LYS A 175 4.84 10.64 -13.43
C LYS A 175 5.67 9.68 -12.57
N LYS A 176 6.98 9.66 -12.84
CA LYS A 176 7.94 8.89 -12.04
C LYS A 176 8.12 9.53 -10.66
N ILE A 177 8.31 8.70 -9.65
CA ILE A 177 8.75 9.15 -8.34
C ILE A 177 10.27 9.31 -8.41
N GLY A 178 10.77 10.53 -8.18
CA GLY A 178 12.19 10.84 -8.25
C GLY A 178 12.75 11.04 -9.66
N SER A 179 13.91 11.68 -9.72
CA SER A 179 14.64 11.99 -10.96
C SER A 179 15.52 10.82 -11.43
N ASN A 180 15.95 9.97 -10.50
CA ASN A 180 16.79 8.78 -10.75
C ASN A 180 16.49 7.68 -9.72
N PHE A 181 17.14 6.53 -9.88
CA PHE A 181 16.94 5.36 -9.01
C PHE A 181 17.27 5.64 -7.53
N LEU A 182 18.38 6.33 -7.25
CA LEU A 182 18.79 6.68 -5.89
C LEU A 182 17.85 7.69 -5.25
N ASP A 183 17.36 8.65 -6.03
CA ASP A 183 16.39 9.63 -5.60
C ASP A 183 15.04 8.96 -5.24
N ALA A 184 14.61 7.98 -6.02
CA ALA A 184 13.42 7.18 -5.71
C ALA A 184 13.57 6.41 -4.38
N ILE A 185 14.75 5.83 -4.10
CA ILE A 185 15.04 5.19 -2.80
C ILE A 185 14.98 6.22 -1.67
N SER A 186 15.63 7.38 -1.84
CA SER A 186 15.68 8.44 -0.83
C SER A 186 14.29 8.96 -0.48
N ILE A 187 13.46 9.21 -1.49
CA ILE A 187 12.06 9.64 -1.31
C ILE A 187 11.29 8.56 -0.55
N GLY A 188 11.35 7.30 -1.01
CA GLY A 188 10.64 6.19 -0.39
C GLY A 188 11.08 5.93 1.04
N THR A 189 12.37 6.07 1.34
CA THR A 189 12.91 5.94 2.71
C THR A 189 12.41 7.06 3.61
N SER A 190 12.40 8.31 3.13
CA SER A 190 11.91 9.46 3.88
C SER A 190 10.40 9.36 4.18
N GLU A 191 9.63 8.92 3.21
CA GLU A 191 8.18 8.67 3.36
C GLU A 191 7.92 7.51 4.32
N GLY A 192 8.70 6.43 4.22
CA GLY A 192 8.65 5.29 5.13
C GLY A 192 9.00 5.67 6.57
N LEU A 193 9.98 6.53 6.77
CA LEU A 193 10.33 7.04 8.10
C LEU A 193 9.19 7.86 8.71
N LYS A 194 8.58 8.75 7.94
CA LYS A 194 7.40 9.51 8.39
C LYS A 194 6.24 8.58 8.75
N LEU A 195 5.98 7.57 7.92
CA LEU A 195 4.93 6.58 8.18
C LEU A 195 5.23 5.79 9.45
N ALA A 196 6.46 5.32 9.63
CA ALA A 196 6.88 4.60 10.83
C ALA A 196 6.74 5.46 12.10
N ALA A 197 7.15 6.73 12.04
CA ALA A 197 6.99 7.67 13.15
C ALA A 197 5.51 7.93 13.48
N ASN A 198 4.66 8.09 12.46
CA ASN A 198 3.23 8.26 12.65
C ASN A 198 2.58 7.02 13.27
N ILE A 199 2.95 5.81 12.82
CA ILE A 199 2.45 4.56 13.41
C ILE A 199 2.85 4.49 14.90
N ALA A 200 4.11 4.78 15.21
CA ALA A 200 4.57 4.82 16.60
C ALA A 200 3.80 5.84 17.45
N ALA A 201 3.58 7.05 16.93
CA ALA A 201 2.85 8.11 17.62
C ALA A 201 1.35 7.79 17.81
N MET A 202 0.73 7.06 16.87
CA MET A 202 -0.68 6.67 16.96
C MET A 202 -0.93 5.51 17.93
N LEU A 203 0.12 4.75 18.24
CA LEU A 203 0.05 3.64 19.21
C LEU A 203 0.33 4.07 20.66
N LEU A 204 0.81 5.29 20.87
CA LEU A 204 1.00 5.91 22.19
C LEU A 204 -0.26 6.61 22.67
#